data_de24a1b5ddaf8f9c68ddda68123526b5
#
_entry.id   de24a1b5ddaf8f9c68ddda68123526b5
#
_cell.length_a   1.000
_cell.length_b   1.000
_cell.length_c   1.000
_cell.angle_alpha   90.00
_cell.angle_beta   90.00
_cell.angle_gamma   90.00
#
_symmetry.space_group_name_H-M   'P 1'
#
loop_
_entity.id
_entity.type
_entity.pdbx_description
1 polymer ?
#
loop_
_entity_poly.entity_id
_entity_poly.type
_entity_poly.pdbx_seq_one_letter_code
_entity_poly.pdbx_strand_id
1 'polypeptide(L)'
;MSQAKNIIQMVVMLTVVLLLSGCDTLLKGDGVVDVKGQYFDLANRSVAVVVSMSDFTEFNHPNAKEMITNEMTRRIMSNVPGVTATSPKEILAWQKENAYWATRPPSALIKQLKVERLILVEIGEYRTHEPGDRHVLRGVISASVHVVEAEAADPDNFGASFTKNVMYPEPGESKIGRVGDSEELIEVRTQIRFCESAAGVFYDHQIVR
;
A
#
# COMPACT_ATOMS: atom_id res chain seq x y z
N MET A 1 65.84 -4.89 -2.50
CA MET A 1 64.90 -3.98 -3.16
C MET A 1 63.55 -4.64 -3.54
N SER A 2 63.47 -5.95 -3.69
CA SER A 2 62.24 -6.68 -4.07
C SER A 2 61.18 -6.70 -2.95
N GLN A 3 61.58 -6.95 -1.70
CA GLN A 3 60.61 -7.05 -0.57
C GLN A 3 59.87 -5.75 -0.25
N ALA A 4 60.52 -4.60 -0.39
CA ALA A 4 59.88 -3.31 -0.15
C ALA A 4 58.78 -3.00 -1.18
N LYS A 5 58.94 -3.41 -2.42
CA LYS A 5 57.92 -3.25 -3.48
C LYS A 5 56.67 -4.09 -3.19
N ASN A 6 56.84 -5.31 -2.71
CA ASN A 6 55.69 -6.20 -2.39
C ASN A 6 54.90 -5.69 -1.20
N ILE A 7 55.55 -5.11 -0.18
CA ILE A 7 54.86 -4.53 1.00
C ILE A 7 54.06 -3.29 0.60
N ILE A 8 54.61 -2.41 -0.25
CA ILE A 8 53.92 -1.21 -0.75
C ILE A 8 52.70 -1.61 -1.58
N GLN A 9 52.85 -2.61 -2.45
CA GLN A 9 51.74 -3.08 -3.29
C GLN A 9 50.60 -3.71 -2.47
N MET A 10 50.93 -4.44 -1.41
CA MET A 10 49.96 -5.04 -0.48
C MET A 10 49.22 -3.98 0.34
N VAL A 11 49.93 -2.92 0.79
CA VAL A 11 49.29 -1.81 1.55
C VAL A 11 48.38 -1.00 0.63
N VAL A 12 48.75 -0.74 -0.63
CA VAL A 12 47.90 -0.05 -1.59
C VAL A 12 46.65 -0.86 -1.94
N MET A 13 46.80 -2.18 -2.09
CA MET A 13 45.64 -3.05 -2.35
C MET A 13 44.69 -3.11 -1.18
N LEU A 14 45.19 -3.15 0.06
CA LEU A 14 44.38 -3.14 1.29
C LEU A 14 43.63 -1.81 1.48
N THR A 15 44.25 -0.68 1.13
CA THR A 15 43.62 0.66 1.21
C THR A 15 42.49 0.80 0.16
N VAL A 16 42.66 0.26 -1.04
CA VAL A 16 41.64 0.30 -2.10
C VAL A 16 40.43 -0.55 -1.69
N VAL A 17 40.62 -1.71 -1.06
CA VAL A 17 39.53 -2.58 -0.58
C VAL A 17 38.77 -1.92 0.56
N LEU A 18 39.41 -1.20 1.46
CA LEU A 18 38.77 -0.46 2.54
C LEU A 18 37.96 0.77 2.06
N LEU A 19 38.30 1.34 0.93
CA LEU A 19 37.58 2.49 0.34
C LEU A 19 36.32 2.04 -0.42
N LEU A 20 36.23 0.77 -0.85
CA LEU A 20 35.07 0.24 -1.57
C LEU A 20 33.95 -0.27 -0.65
N SER A 21 34.25 -0.54 0.62
CA SER A 21 33.25 -1.01 1.59
C SER A 21 32.45 0.10 2.31
N GLY A 22 32.76 1.36 2.01
CA GLY A 22 32.17 2.53 2.72
C GLY A 22 31.03 3.24 2.00
N CYS A 23 30.63 2.79 0.78
CA CYS A 23 29.70 3.60 -0.03
C CYS A 23 28.19 3.36 0.24
N ASP A 24 27.80 2.35 0.98
CA ASP A 24 26.36 2.06 1.19
C ASP A 24 25.69 2.93 2.27
N THR A 25 26.49 3.49 3.17
CA THR A 25 25.98 4.33 4.27
C THR A 25 25.91 5.82 3.95
N LEU A 26 26.60 6.28 2.91
CA LEU A 26 26.68 7.71 2.54
C LEU A 26 25.55 8.17 1.59
N LEU A 27 24.74 7.24 1.05
CA LEU A 27 23.63 7.55 0.14
C LEU A 27 22.24 7.48 0.79
N LYS A 28 22.12 7.07 2.06
CA LYS A 28 20.88 7.26 2.83
C LYS A 28 20.85 8.71 3.30
N GLY A 29 20.26 9.58 2.47
CA GLY A 29 19.94 10.94 2.87
C GLY A 29 19.12 10.93 4.16
N ASP A 30 19.38 11.88 5.06
CA ASP A 30 18.58 12.10 6.26
C ASP A 30 17.10 12.21 5.85
N GLY A 31 16.27 11.24 6.27
CA GLY A 31 14.84 11.21 5.96
C GLY A 31 14.30 9.95 5.31
N VAL A 32 15.16 9.01 4.85
CA VAL A 32 14.67 7.71 4.31
C VAL A 32 14.59 6.68 5.43
N VAL A 33 13.42 6.11 5.63
CA VAL A 33 13.14 5.08 6.65
C VAL A 33 12.73 3.79 5.97
N ASP A 34 13.43 2.69 6.28
CA ASP A 34 13.05 1.35 5.84
C ASP A 34 11.83 0.87 6.66
N VAL A 35 10.74 0.56 6.00
CA VAL A 35 9.52 0.02 6.61
C VAL A 35 9.38 -1.44 6.20
N LYS A 36 9.23 -2.31 7.20
CA LYS A 36 9.03 -3.73 6.99
C LYS A 36 7.58 -4.05 6.68
N GLY A 37 7.38 -4.96 5.72
CA GLY A 37 6.09 -5.59 5.51
C GLY A 37 5.61 -6.31 6.78
N GLN A 38 4.32 -6.51 6.88
CA GLN A 38 3.69 -7.14 8.05
C GLN A 38 3.04 -8.49 7.69
N TYR A 39 2.80 -8.74 6.39
CA TYR A 39 2.23 -9.97 5.88
C TYR A 39 2.95 -10.37 4.59
N PHE A 40 3.65 -11.52 4.60
CA PHE A 40 4.51 -11.93 3.49
C PHE A 40 3.97 -13.13 2.67
N ASP A 41 2.84 -13.71 3.08
CA ASP A 41 2.29 -14.91 2.42
C ASP A 41 1.42 -14.59 1.19
N LEU A 42 1.76 -13.51 0.47
CA LEU A 42 1.26 -13.24 -0.88
C LEU A 42 2.20 -13.72 -1.97
N ALA A 43 3.48 -13.96 -1.66
CA ALA A 43 4.46 -14.37 -2.64
C ALA A 43 4.06 -15.69 -3.35
N ASN A 44 4.12 -15.69 -4.68
CA ASN A 44 3.70 -16.81 -5.53
C ASN A 44 2.23 -17.26 -5.37
N ARG A 45 1.35 -16.36 -4.92
CA ARG A 45 -0.09 -16.61 -4.76
C ARG A 45 -0.92 -15.88 -5.79
N SER A 46 -2.11 -16.42 -6.05
CA SER A 46 -3.17 -15.72 -6.77
C SER A 46 -3.96 -14.83 -5.80
N VAL A 47 -4.16 -13.56 -6.17
CA VAL A 47 -4.71 -12.52 -5.27
C VAL A 47 -5.86 -11.80 -5.96
N ALA A 48 -6.88 -11.42 -5.19
CA ALA A 48 -7.89 -10.43 -5.57
C ALA A 48 -7.93 -9.30 -4.56
N VAL A 49 -8.01 -8.05 -5.04
CA VAL A 49 -8.21 -6.87 -4.20
C VAL A 49 -9.65 -6.39 -4.38
N VAL A 50 -10.43 -6.39 -3.31
CA VAL A 50 -11.84 -5.98 -3.30
C VAL A 50 -12.00 -4.81 -2.35
N VAL A 51 -12.52 -3.70 -2.85
CA VAL A 51 -12.74 -2.47 -2.07
C VAL A 51 -14.24 -2.32 -1.77
N SER A 52 -14.55 -2.11 -0.49
CA SER A 52 -15.87 -1.81 0.04
C SER A 52 -15.91 -0.41 0.62
N MET A 53 -16.99 0.31 0.37
CA MET A 53 -17.29 1.60 0.98
C MET A 53 -18.80 1.79 1.04
N SER A 54 -19.27 2.73 1.86
CA SER A 54 -20.70 3.04 1.93
C SER A 54 -21.20 3.67 0.63
N ASP A 55 -22.50 3.51 0.33
CA ASP A 55 -23.15 4.13 -0.83
C ASP A 55 -22.98 5.66 -0.81
N PHE A 56 -22.99 6.27 0.38
CA PHE A 56 -22.76 7.70 0.56
C PHE A 56 -21.32 8.09 0.13
N THR A 57 -20.33 7.30 0.52
CA THR A 57 -18.93 7.52 0.14
C THR A 57 -18.76 7.34 -1.37
N GLU A 58 -19.35 6.30 -1.95
CA GLU A 58 -19.27 6.02 -3.39
C GLU A 58 -19.95 7.11 -4.22
N PHE A 59 -21.08 7.65 -3.73
CA PHE A 59 -21.77 8.77 -4.40
C PHE A 59 -20.92 10.05 -4.40
N ASN A 60 -20.26 10.37 -3.30
CA ASN A 60 -19.44 11.59 -3.19
C ASN A 60 -18.06 11.43 -3.86
N HIS A 61 -17.54 10.19 -3.98
CA HIS A 61 -16.23 9.87 -4.54
C HIS A 61 -16.35 8.74 -5.58
N PRO A 62 -17.03 8.96 -6.72
CA PRO A 62 -17.43 7.89 -7.65
C PRO A 62 -16.26 7.11 -8.26
N ASN A 63 -15.08 7.73 -8.37
CA ASN A 63 -13.89 7.11 -8.94
C ASN A 63 -13.00 6.41 -7.88
N ALA A 64 -13.29 6.60 -6.58
CA ALA A 64 -12.41 6.16 -5.51
C ALA A 64 -12.24 4.64 -5.47
N LYS A 65 -13.34 3.88 -5.61
CA LYS A 65 -13.30 2.42 -5.61
C LYS A 65 -12.41 1.88 -6.73
N GLU A 66 -12.61 2.38 -7.94
CA GLU A 66 -11.81 1.97 -9.10
C GLU A 66 -10.34 2.34 -8.93
N MET A 67 -10.06 3.59 -8.54
CA MET A 67 -8.69 4.07 -8.35
C MET A 67 -7.95 3.28 -7.29
N ILE A 68 -8.56 3.04 -6.13
CA ILE A 68 -7.95 2.29 -5.03
C ILE A 68 -7.72 0.83 -5.43
N THR A 69 -8.70 0.17 -6.09
CA THR A 69 -8.56 -1.20 -6.56
C THR A 69 -7.40 -1.33 -7.56
N ASN A 70 -7.33 -0.42 -8.53
CA ASN A 70 -6.27 -0.39 -9.54
C ASN A 70 -4.89 -0.19 -8.90
N GLU A 71 -4.75 0.84 -8.07
CA GLU A 71 -3.46 1.24 -7.52
C GLU A 71 -2.94 0.22 -6.50
N MET A 72 -3.80 -0.32 -5.64
CA MET A 72 -3.41 -1.39 -4.71
C MET A 72 -2.97 -2.65 -5.46
N THR A 73 -3.74 -3.10 -6.46
CA THR A 73 -3.37 -4.26 -7.28
C THR A 73 -2.03 -4.04 -7.99
N ARG A 74 -1.84 -2.87 -8.60
CA ARG A 74 -0.59 -2.51 -9.28
C ARG A 74 0.61 -2.55 -8.33
N ARG A 75 0.48 -1.95 -7.12
CA ARG A 75 1.56 -1.93 -6.13
C ARG A 75 1.92 -3.32 -5.63
N ILE A 76 0.93 -4.16 -5.35
CA ILE A 76 1.15 -5.55 -4.92
C ILE A 76 1.87 -6.32 -6.02
N MET A 77 1.39 -6.26 -7.26
CA MET A 77 2.03 -6.95 -8.39
C MET A 77 3.45 -6.48 -8.67
N SER A 78 3.74 -5.19 -8.43
CA SER A 78 5.07 -4.64 -8.69
C SER A 78 6.09 -4.95 -7.60
N ASN A 79 5.66 -5.22 -6.36
CA ASN A 79 6.56 -5.31 -5.20
C ASN A 79 6.56 -6.69 -4.52
N VAL A 80 5.54 -7.54 -4.78
CA VAL A 80 5.47 -8.89 -4.20
C VAL A 80 5.92 -9.92 -5.24
N PRO A 81 6.98 -10.69 -5.00
CA PRO A 81 7.52 -11.64 -5.97
C PRO A 81 6.51 -12.73 -6.36
N GLY A 82 6.37 -13.00 -7.66
CA GLY A 82 5.60 -14.13 -8.18
C GLY A 82 4.08 -14.07 -7.95
N VAL A 83 3.56 -12.97 -7.39
CA VAL A 83 2.12 -12.80 -7.20
C VAL A 83 1.42 -12.66 -8.56
N THR A 84 0.23 -13.26 -8.67
CA THR A 84 -0.67 -13.05 -9.80
C THR A 84 -1.97 -12.44 -9.28
N ALA A 85 -2.53 -11.45 -9.98
CA ALA A 85 -3.73 -10.78 -9.50
C ALA A 85 -4.88 -10.85 -10.51
N THR A 86 -6.09 -11.04 -10.00
CA THR A 86 -7.31 -10.84 -10.78
C THR A 86 -7.35 -9.39 -11.24
N SER A 87 -7.70 -9.18 -12.50
CA SER A 87 -7.77 -7.83 -13.07
C SER A 87 -8.74 -6.93 -12.28
N PRO A 88 -8.35 -5.70 -11.92
CA PRO A 88 -9.26 -4.76 -11.28
C PRO A 88 -10.58 -4.57 -12.01
N LYS A 89 -10.56 -4.55 -13.34
CA LYS A 89 -11.75 -4.46 -14.18
C LYS A 89 -12.70 -5.65 -13.96
N GLU A 90 -12.16 -6.86 -13.83
CA GLU A 90 -12.96 -8.07 -13.55
C GLU A 90 -13.55 -8.02 -12.15
N ILE A 91 -12.79 -7.53 -11.15
CA ILE A 91 -13.28 -7.37 -9.77
C ILE A 91 -14.44 -6.36 -9.73
N LEU A 92 -14.29 -5.21 -10.35
CA LEU A 92 -15.33 -4.18 -10.38
C LEU A 92 -16.59 -4.65 -11.13
N ALA A 93 -16.44 -5.36 -12.24
CA ALA A 93 -17.53 -5.98 -12.95
C ALA A 93 -18.25 -7.02 -12.09
N TRP A 94 -17.49 -7.91 -11.43
CA TRP A 94 -18.03 -8.90 -10.52
C TRP A 94 -18.78 -8.25 -9.33
N GLN A 95 -18.26 -7.19 -8.71
CA GLN A 95 -18.96 -6.47 -7.66
C GLN A 95 -20.29 -5.89 -8.15
N LYS A 96 -20.32 -5.34 -9.35
CA LYS A 96 -21.54 -4.78 -9.98
C LYS A 96 -22.59 -5.86 -10.28
N GLU A 97 -22.18 -7.03 -10.73
CA GLU A 97 -23.06 -8.16 -11.01
C GLU A 97 -23.57 -8.86 -9.75
N ASN A 98 -22.86 -8.70 -8.62
CA ASN A 98 -23.15 -9.36 -7.36
C ASN A 98 -23.49 -8.34 -6.27
N ALA A 99 -24.55 -7.56 -6.41
CA ALA A 99 -24.91 -6.41 -5.56
C ALA A 99 -24.83 -6.66 -4.02
N TYR A 100 -25.06 -7.91 -3.58
CA TYR A 100 -25.03 -8.30 -2.17
C TYR A 100 -23.74 -9.02 -1.76
N TRP A 101 -22.66 -8.86 -2.52
CA TRP A 101 -21.39 -9.54 -2.25
C TRP A 101 -20.84 -9.23 -0.84
N ALA A 102 -20.97 -7.99 -0.38
CA ALA A 102 -20.46 -7.56 0.93
C ALA A 102 -21.17 -8.20 2.13
N THR A 103 -22.34 -8.81 1.94
CA THR A 103 -23.05 -9.54 2.99
C THR A 103 -22.71 -11.02 3.05
N ARG A 104 -21.90 -11.51 2.10
CA ARG A 104 -21.49 -12.91 2.06
C ARG A 104 -20.27 -13.15 2.94
N PRO A 105 -20.13 -14.34 3.50
CA PRO A 105 -18.94 -14.69 4.29
C PRO A 105 -17.69 -14.69 3.40
N PRO A 106 -16.52 -14.33 3.95
CA PRO A 106 -15.24 -14.31 3.24
C PRO A 106 -14.91 -15.60 2.48
N SER A 107 -15.24 -16.76 3.07
CA SER A 107 -15.08 -18.08 2.47
C SER A 107 -15.85 -18.25 1.15
N ALA A 108 -17.03 -17.62 1.02
CA ALA A 108 -17.82 -17.65 -0.20
C ALA A 108 -17.21 -16.73 -1.28
N LEU A 109 -16.68 -15.56 -0.88
CA LEU A 109 -16.06 -14.60 -1.78
C LEU A 109 -14.78 -15.17 -2.41
N ILE A 110 -13.89 -15.72 -1.59
CA ILE A 110 -12.60 -16.26 -2.07
C ILE A 110 -12.81 -17.44 -3.02
N LYS A 111 -13.80 -18.31 -2.75
CA LYS A 111 -14.20 -19.41 -3.63
C LYS A 111 -14.76 -18.91 -4.96
N GLN A 112 -15.59 -17.86 -4.92
CA GLN A 112 -16.21 -17.31 -6.13
C GLN A 112 -15.17 -16.60 -7.01
N LEU A 113 -14.22 -15.91 -6.43
CA LEU A 113 -13.13 -15.23 -7.14
C LEU A 113 -12.01 -16.18 -7.56
N LYS A 114 -11.99 -17.41 -7.03
CA LYS A 114 -11.02 -18.47 -7.36
C LYS A 114 -9.57 -18.05 -7.15
N VAL A 115 -9.31 -17.37 -6.05
CA VAL A 115 -7.96 -16.93 -5.66
C VAL A 115 -7.53 -17.59 -4.36
N GLU A 116 -6.23 -17.61 -4.10
CA GLU A 116 -5.66 -18.15 -2.85
C GLU A 116 -5.68 -17.11 -1.73
N ARG A 117 -5.61 -15.81 -2.08
CA ARG A 117 -5.65 -14.69 -1.13
C ARG A 117 -6.67 -13.66 -1.61
N LEU A 118 -7.55 -13.27 -0.71
CA LEU A 118 -8.48 -12.17 -0.95
C LEU A 118 -8.15 -11.03 0.00
N ILE A 119 -7.84 -9.87 -0.55
CA ILE A 119 -7.58 -8.65 0.20
C ILE A 119 -8.87 -7.83 0.16
N LEU A 120 -9.53 -7.73 1.33
CA LEU A 120 -10.72 -6.90 1.52
C LEU A 120 -10.28 -5.56 2.12
N VAL A 121 -10.60 -4.48 1.44
CA VAL A 121 -10.35 -3.11 1.89
C VAL A 121 -11.69 -2.48 2.24
N GLU A 122 -11.96 -2.28 3.53
CA GLU A 122 -13.21 -1.69 4.01
C GLU A 122 -12.98 -0.25 4.42
N ILE A 123 -13.44 0.69 3.59
CA ILE A 123 -13.31 2.13 3.84
C ILE A 123 -14.43 2.58 4.77
N GLY A 124 -14.05 2.93 6.01
CA GLY A 124 -14.97 3.42 7.04
C GLY A 124 -15.17 4.93 7.00
N GLU A 125 -14.11 5.69 6.66
CA GLU A 125 -14.17 7.15 6.51
C GLU A 125 -13.45 7.55 5.23
N TYR A 126 -14.10 8.44 4.47
CA TYR A 126 -13.48 9.14 3.36
C TYR A 126 -14.03 10.56 3.27
N ARG A 127 -13.16 11.55 3.33
CA ARG A 127 -13.52 12.96 3.18
C ARG A 127 -12.35 13.76 2.59
N THR A 128 -12.67 14.89 2.00
CA THR A 128 -11.72 15.81 1.37
C THR A 128 -11.66 17.17 2.07
N HIS A 129 -12.50 17.38 3.08
CA HIS A 129 -12.61 18.64 3.83
C HIS A 129 -12.48 18.42 5.33
N GLU A 130 -12.09 19.47 6.04
CA GLU A 130 -12.16 19.45 7.51
C GLU A 130 -13.61 19.47 7.99
N PRO A 131 -13.92 18.73 9.07
CA PRO A 131 -15.24 18.77 9.67
C PRO A 131 -15.62 20.20 10.07
N GLY A 132 -16.76 20.68 9.54
CA GLY A 132 -17.27 22.02 9.83
C GLY A 132 -16.69 23.15 9.00
N ASP A 133 -15.70 22.91 8.14
CA ASP A 133 -15.13 23.92 7.27
C ASP A 133 -14.96 23.40 5.83
N ARG A 134 -15.78 23.89 4.91
CA ARG A 134 -15.74 23.50 3.48
C ARG A 134 -14.64 24.18 2.69
N HIS A 135 -13.97 25.18 3.25
CA HIS A 135 -12.90 25.91 2.58
C HIS A 135 -11.52 25.34 2.92
N VAL A 136 -11.43 24.55 3.96
CA VAL A 136 -10.18 23.90 4.36
C VAL A 136 -10.16 22.47 3.83
N LEU A 137 -9.35 22.28 2.78
CA LEU A 137 -9.21 20.99 2.13
C LEU A 137 -8.22 20.10 2.91
N ARG A 138 -8.70 18.97 3.35
CA ARG A 138 -7.90 17.90 3.97
C ARG A 138 -8.51 16.56 3.68
N GLY A 139 -7.80 15.76 2.89
CA GLY A 139 -8.19 14.41 2.61
C GLY A 139 -7.91 13.47 3.79
N VAL A 140 -8.88 12.64 4.12
CA VAL A 140 -8.73 11.56 5.12
C VAL A 140 -9.33 10.30 4.54
N ILE A 141 -8.59 9.19 4.66
CA ILE A 141 -9.12 7.83 4.44
C ILE A 141 -8.76 6.99 5.65
N SER A 142 -9.79 6.44 6.31
CA SER A 142 -9.66 5.43 7.37
C SER A 142 -10.27 4.12 6.87
N ALA A 143 -9.51 3.04 6.92
CA ALA A 143 -9.93 1.76 6.39
C ALA A 143 -9.35 0.59 7.19
N SER A 144 -10.05 -0.55 7.13
CA SER A 144 -9.53 -1.85 7.51
C SER A 144 -9.09 -2.62 6.26
N VAL A 145 -7.93 -3.25 6.32
CA VAL A 145 -7.40 -4.13 5.27
C VAL A 145 -7.32 -5.54 5.85
N HIS A 146 -8.14 -6.44 5.33
CA HIS A 146 -8.23 -7.83 5.78
C HIS A 146 -7.68 -8.77 4.73
N VAL A 147 -7.00 -9.82 5.15
CA VAL A 147 -6.53 -10.91 4.29
C VAL A 147 -7.31 -12.16 4.62
N VAL A 148 -7.95 -12.74 3.61
CA VAL A 148 -8.61 -14.04 3.65
C VAL A 148 -7.73 -15.07 2.96
N GLU A 149 -7.55 -16.22 3.57
CA GLU A 149 -6.71 -17.31 3.08
C GLU A 149 -7.58 -18.51 2.70
N ALA A 150 -7.49 -18.97 1.44
CA ALA A 150 -8.35 -20.05 0.94
C ALA A 150 -8.12 -21.39 1.65
N GLU A 151 -6.89 -21.64 2.10
CA GLU A 151 -6.47 -22.87 2.78
C GLU A 151 -6.57 -22.79 4.30
N ALA A 152 -7.00 -21.67 4.89
CA ALA A 152 -7.19 -21.55 6.32
C ALA A 152 -8.19 -22.60 6.84
N ALA A 153 -7.99 -23.07 8.06
CA ALA A 153 -8.92 -24.01 8.71
C ALA A 153 -10.34 -23.42 8.85
N ASP A 154 -10.41 -22.11 9.03
CA ASP A 154 -11.65 -21.31 9.00
C ASP A 154 -11.41 -20.06 8.12
N PRO A 155 -11.76 -20.13 6.82
CA PRO A 155 -11.59 -19.00 5.89
C PRO A 155 -12.52 -17.81 6.17
N ASP A 156 -13.48 -17.94 7.10
CA ASP A 156 -14.32 -16.83 7.52
C ASP A 156 -13.64 -15.97 8.61
N ASN A 157 -12.57 -16.47 9.22
CA ASN A 157 -11.65 -15.68 10.03
C ASN A 157 -10.55 -15.10 9.14
N PHE A 158 -10.21 -13.85 9.40
CA PHE A 158 -9.13 -13.18 8.66
C PHE A 158 -7.76 -13.72 9.10
N GLY A 159 -6.92 -14.12 8.14
CA GLY A 159 -5.54 -14.51 8.38
C GLY A 159 -4.70 -13.33 8.89
N ALA A 160 -5.03 -12.10 8.44
CA ALA A 160 -4.45 -10.86 8.95
C ALA A 160 -5.44 -9.70 8.82
N SER A 161 -5.26 -8.68 9.69
CA SER A 161 -6.08 -7.45 9.67
C SER A 161 -5.23 -6.25 10.04
N PHE A 162 -5.35 -5.15 9.28
CA PHE A 162 -4.59 -3.93 9.46
C PHE A 162 -5.53 -2.73 9.41
N THR A 163 -5.43 -1.82 10.37
CA THR A 163 -6.10 -0.51 10.29
C THR A 163 -5.17 0.51 9.67
N LYS A 164 -5.66 1.26 8.69
CA LYS A 164 -4.94 2.33 8.00
C LYS A 164 -5.71 3.63 8.13
N ASN A 165 -5.01 4.64 8.63
CA ASN A 165 -5.51 6.01 8.72
C ASN A 165 -4.51 6.90 7.99
N VAL A 166 -4.96 7.54 6.92
CA VAL A 166 -4.13 8.40 6.07
C VAL A 166 -4.77 9.76 5.98
N MET A 167 -3.93 10.78 6.06
CA MET A 167 -4.32 12.18 5.95
C MET A 167 -3.41 12.89 4.94
N TYR A 168 -3.99 13.76 4.12
CA TYR A 168 -3.24 14.63 3.21
C TYR A 168 -3.85 16.05 3.20
N PRO A 169 -3.04 17.11 3.40
CA PRO A 169 -1.65 17.07 3.84
C PRO A 169 -1.51 16.51 5.25
N GLU A 170 -0.34 15.95 5.57
CA GLU A 170 -0.06 15.48 6.93
C GLU A 170 -0.02 16.65 7.93
N PRO A 171 -0.28 16.42 9.22
CA PRO A 171 -0.28 17.48 10.23
C PRO A 171 1.04 18.27 10.31
N GLY A 172 2.16 17.67 9.93
CA GLY A 172 3.47 18.32 9.85
C GLY A 172 3.65 19.17 8.59
N GLU A 173 2.98 18.84 7.48
CA GLU A 173 3.04 19.58 6.21
C GLU A 173 2.13 20.80 6.24
N SER A 174 0.96 20.69 6.88
CA SER A 174 0.03 21.80 7.07
C SER A 174 -0.86 21.56 8.29
N LYS A 175 -0.85 22.51 9.23
CA LYS A 175 -1.71 22.45 10.43
C LYS A 175 -3.18 22.73 10.12
N ILE A 176 -3.46 23.44 9.04
CA ILE A 176 -4.79 24.01 8.73
C ILE A 176 -5.42 23.31 7.50
N GLY A 177 -4.69 22.38 6.85
CA GLY A 177 -5.06 21.89 5.52
C GLY A 177 -4.56 22.83 4.42
N ARG A 178 -5.03 22.66 3.19
CA ARG A 178 -4.61 23.48 2.06
C ARG A 178 -5.73 24.40 1.62
N VAL A 179 -5.40 25.68 1.48
CA VAL A 179 -6.27 26.70 0.92
C VAL A 179 -5.75 27.02 -0.48
N GLY A 180 -6.64 26.97 -1.49
CA GLY A 180 -6.27 27.24 -2.89
C GLY A 180 -5.87 26.03 -3.72
N ASP A 181 -5.72 24.84 -3.14
CA ASP A 181 -5.64 23.58 -3.90
C ASP A 181 -7.03 23.20 -4.44
N SER A 182 -7.08 22.37 -5.48
CA SER A 182 -8.34 21.78 -5.91
C SER A 182 -8.72 20.58 -5.06
N GLU A 183 -10.02 20.38 -4.85
CA GLU A 183 -10.52 19.19 -4.16
C GLU A 183 -10.05 17.90 -4.84
N GLU A 184 -10.07 17.87 -6.17
CA GLU A 184 -9.56 16.74 -6.97
C GLU A 184 -8.09 16.41 -6.67
N LEU A 185 -7.24 17.42 -6.49
CA LEU A 185 -5.83 17.20 -6.14
C LEU A 185 -5.71 16.59 -4.75
N ILE A 186 -6.48 17.06 -3.77
CA ILE A 186 -6.52 16.51 -2.42
C ILE A 186 -7.02 15.06 -2.46
N GLU A 187 -8.08 14.79 -3.21
CA GLU A 187 -8.65 13.46 -3.39
C GLU A 187 -7.61 12.48 -3.94
N VAL A 188 -7.01 12.79 -5.08
CA VAL A 188 -6.01 11.93 -5.73
C VAL A 188 -4.79 11.69 -4.83
N ARG A 189 -4.27 12.74 -4.18
CA ARG A 189 -3.12 12.62 -3.28
C ARG A 189 -3.42 11.74 -2.08
N THR A 190 -4.61 11.89 -1.50
CA THR A 190 -5.05 11.09 -0.36
C THR A 190 -5.19 9.61 -0.74
N GLN A 191 -5.79 9.33 -1.90
CA GLN A 191 -5.93 7.96 -2.42
C GLN A 191 -4.57 7.31 -2.69
N ILE A 192 -3.63 8.04 -3.31
CA ILE A 192 -2.27 7.53 -3.57
C ILE A 192 -1.58 7.18 -2.25
N ARG A 193 -1.57 8.09 -1.27
CA ARG A 193 -0.97 7.85 0.05
C ARG A 193 -1.64 6.68 0.79
N PHE A 194 -2.95 6.59 0.68
CA PHE A 194 -3.68 5.45 1.25
C PHE A 194 -3.23 4.13 0.62
N CYS A 195 -3.16 4.05 -0.70
CA CYS A 195 -2.71 2.84 -1.39
C CYS A 195 -1.25 2.49 -1.07
N GLU A 196 -0.37 3.49 -0.90
CA GLU A 196 1.01 3.30 -0.42
C GLU A 196 1.04 2.65 0.96
N SER A 197 0.31 3.23 1.91
CA SER A 197 0.24 2.72 3.27
C SER A 197 -0.42 1.34 3.36
N ALA A 198 -1.51 1.13 2.60
CA ALA A 198 -2.29 -0.09 2.63
C ALA A 198 -1.58 -1.25 1.91
N ALA A 199 -1.00 -1.03 0.74
CA ALA A 199 -0.23 -2.04 0.03
C ALA A 199 1.12 -2.32 0.68
N GLY A 200 1.73 -1.33 1.34
CA GLY A 200 3.01 -1.44 2.01
C GLY A 200 3.05 -2.46 3.17
N VAL A 201 1.91 -2.98 3.63
CA VAL A 201 1.90 -4.08 4.61
C VAL A 201 2.36 -5.41 4.01
N PHE A 202 2.38 -5.53 2.68
CA PHE A 202 2.66 -6.78 1.97
C PHE A 202 4.10 -6.92 1.48
N TYR A 203 4.93 -5.86 1.62
CA TYR A 203 6.33 -5.87 1.18
C TYR A 203 7.17 -4.85 1.94
N ASP A 204 8.48 -5.09 1.98
CA ASP A 204 9.43 -4.12 2.51
C ASP A 204 9.55 -2.92 1.56
N HIS A 205 9.54 -1.71 2.10
CA HIS A 205 9.62 -0.49 1.29
C HIS A 205 10.29 0.66 2.06
N GLN A 206 10.58 1.73 1.35
CA GLN A 206 11.17 2.94 1.93
C GLN A 206 10.16 4.08 1.89
N ILE A 207 10.14 4.86 2.95
CA ILE A 207 9.40 6.12 3.01
C ILE A 207 10.39 7.28 3.23
N VAL A 208 10.13 8.40 2.57
CA VAL A 208 10.84 9.67 2.80
C VAL A 208 10.03 10.47 3.81
N ARG A 209 10.69 10.91 4.91
CA ARG A 209 10.08 11.75 5.94
C ARG A 209 10.50 13.19 5.81
#